data_34987b5f47466c0448bab463d45f8f57
#
_entry.id   34987b5f47466c0448bab463d45f8f57
#
_cell.length_a   1.000
_cell.length_b   1.000
_cell.length_c   1.000
_cell.angle_alpha   90.00
_cell.angle_beta   90.00
_cell.angle_gamma   90.00
#
_symmetry.space_group_name_H-M   'P 1'
#
loop_
_entity.id
_entity.type
_entity.pdbx_description
1 polymer ?
#
loop_
_entity_poly.entity_id
_entity_poly.type
_entity_poly.pdbx_seq_one_letter_code
_entity_poly.pdbx_strand_id
1 'polypeptide(L)'
;MASAWLIILWSQKQNSQPILWPGHENNISTLIHPTAVVDPAAVVGTNVKLGPYSIVEANVTIGDDCTIGNHVTICSNTTIGQGCRVFHSSSIGEIPQDLKFEREKTKTTIGDRTTIREYVTVNRGTKAHGETQIGSDCLLMASTHVAHDCILGDNVIMSNLSTLGGHVTIGDWAVLGGGVLVHQFTKIGAHVFVGGGFRAVQDVPPFILGAEEPLKFQGVNTIGLKRRGFSVEERKLIKNTYRIYFRSGLNRQDALHKIESDIPMSPYKNQIIDFIRSSERGII
;
A
#
# COMPACT_ATOMS: atom_id res chain seq x y z
N MET A 1 2.10 9.32 -28.35
CA MET A 1 3.27 8.44 -28.04
C MET A 1 3.57 8.61 -26.58
N ALA A 2 2.92 7.81 -25.75
CA ALA A 2 3.13 7.81 -24.31
C ALA A 2 4.31 6.89 -24.01
N SER A 3 5.38 7.46 -23.50
CA SER A 3 6.64 6.82 -23.12
C SER A 3 6.39 5.66 -22.14
N ALA A 4 6.71 4.46 -22.61
CA ALA A 4 6.81 3.26 -21.80
C ALA A 4 8.06 3.37 -20.88
N TRP A 5 7.93 4.02 -19.75
CA TRP A 5 8.97 4.06 -18.73
C TRP A 5 8.59 3.23 -17.51
N LEU A 6 9.37 2.20 -17.34
CA LEU A 6 9.63 1.43 -16.12
C LEU A 6 8.44 0.77 -15.40
N ILE A 7 7.93 -0.32 -15.94
CA ILE A 7 7.51 -1.47 -15.14
C ILE A 7 8.23 -2.68 -15.72
N ILE A 8 9.52 -2.73 -15.58
CA ILE A 8 10.35 -3.91 -15.83
C ILE A 8 10.77 -4.44 -14.46
N LEU A 9 10.53 -5.75 -14.28
CA LEU A 9 11.11 -6.61 -13.27
C LEU A 9 10.44 -6.66 -11.88
N TRP A 10 9.33 -7.35 -11.80
CA TRP A 10 8.97 -8.02 -10.55
C TRP A 10 8.32 -9.40 -10.78
N SER A 11 8.83 -10.17 -11.73
CA SER A 11 8.43 -11.58 -11.97
C SER A 11 9.59 -12.54 -12.01
N GLN A 12 10.78 -12.14 -11.57
CA GLN A 12 11.84 -13.11 -11.32
C GLN A 12 11.88 -13.40 -9.82
N LYS A 13 11.80 -14.68 -9.46
CA LYS A 13 12.14 -15.19 -8.13
C LYS A 13 13.36 -14.43 -7.65
N GLN A 14 13.23 -13.72 -6.52
CA GLN A 14 14.36 -13.07 -5.89
C GLN A 14 15.39 -14.13 -5.44
N ASN A 15 16.32 -14.50 -6.32
CA ASN A 15 17.63 -14.98 -5.93
C ASN A 15 18.55 -13.77 -5.68
N SER A 16 18.08 -12.80 -4.91
CA SER A 16 18.98 -11.79 -4.36
C SER A 16 19.67 -12.43 -3.16
N GLN A 17 20.92 -12.82 -3.36
CA GLN A 17 21.82 -13.12 -2.24
C GLN A 17 21.71 -11.96 -1.24
N PRO A 18 21.53 -12.23 0.05
CA PRO A 18 21.54 -11.17 1.05
C PRO A 18 22.87 -10.43 0.95
N ILE A 19 22.84 -9.09 1.04
CA ILE A 19 24.08 -8.30 1.20
C ILE A 19 24.67 -8.75 2.53
N LEU A 20 25.66 -9.64 2.47
CA LEU A 20 26.36 -10.13 3.64
C LEU A 20 27.27 -9.01 4.14
N TRP A 21 27.01 -8.56 5.35
CA TRP A 21 28.00 -7.80 6.11
C TRP A 21 29.20 -8.73 6.38
N PRO A 22 30.46 -8.27 6.22
CA PRO A 22 31.63 -9.11 6.44
C PRO A 22 31.65 -9.66 7.87
N GLY A 23 31.67 -10.98 8.03
CA GLY A 23 31.92 -11.64 9.32
C GLY A 23 30.80 -12.52 9.87
N HIS A 24 29.75 -12.89 9.13
CA HIS A 24 28.67 -13.71 9.68
C HIS A 24 28.55 -15.06 8.99
N GLU A 25 28.97 -16.09 9.70
CA GLU A 25 28.56 -17.49 9.47
C GLU A 25 27.07 -17.64 9.82
N ASN A 26 26.40 -18.61 9.16
CA ASN A 26 24.97 -18.93 9.28
C ASN A 26 24.57 -19.32 10.72
N ASN A 27 24.45 -18.37 11.62
CA ASN A 27 23.85 -18.58 12.93
C ASN A 27 22.46 -17.91 12.97
N ILE A 28 21.43 -18.70 13.27
CA ILE A 28 20.04 -18.28 13.50
C ILE A 28 19.99 -17.49 14.83
N SER A 29 20.51 -16.26 14.83
CA SER A 29 20.49 -15.39 16.00
C SER A 29 20.12 -13.98 15.62
N THR A 30 19.30 -13.34 16.43
CA THR A 30 18.98 -11.91 16.32
C THR A 30 20.25 -11.09 16.48
N LEU A 31 20.53 -10.21 15.50
CA LEU A 31 21.71 -9.35 15.46
C LEU A 31 21.32 -7.91 15.70
N ILE A 32 21.55 -7.43 16.90
CA ILE A 32 21.32 -6.02 17.28
C ILE A 32 22.66 -5.28 17.25
N HIS A 33 22.76 -4.26 16.39
CA HIS A 33 23.98 -3.45 16.37
C HIS A 33 24.20 -2.74 17.72
N PRO A 34 25.43 -2.65 18.26
CA PRO A 34 25.68 -2.07 19.59
C PRO A 34 25.20 -0.61 19.77
N THR A 35 25.03 0.14 18.67
CA THR A 35 24.52 1.52 18.70
C THR A 35 23.01 1.61 18.48
N ALA A 36 22.32 0.49 18.27
CA ALA A 36 20.86 0.48 18.22
C ALA A 36 20.28 0.66 19.64
N VAL A 37 19.21 1.41 19.75
CA VAL A 37 18.49 1.62 21.02
C VAL A 37 17.19 0.85 20.97
N VAL A 38 17.03 -0.14 21.84
CA VAL A 38 15.81 -0.97 21.91
C VAL A 38 15.23 -0.85 23.31
N ASP A 39 13.98 -0.40 23.40
CA ASP A 39 13.27 -0.30 24.66
C ASP A 39 13.05 -1.71 25.27
N PRO A 40 13.24 -1.89 26.58
CA PRO A 40 13.03 -3.19 27.24
C PRO A 40 11.60 -3.77 27.09
N ALA A 41 10.59 -2.94 26.84
CA ALA A 41 9.23 -3.36 26.59
C ALA A 41 8.95 -3.73 25.11
N ALA A 42 9.93 -3.61 24.22
CA ALA A 42 9.82 -4.07 22.85
C ALA A 42 10.02 -5.59 22.77
N VAL A 43 9.26 -6.22 21.87
CA VAL A 43 9.38 -7.65 21.56
C VAL A 43 10.02 -7.80 20.18
N VAL A 44 11.19 -8.40 20.13
CA VAL A 44 11.95 -8.65 18.90
C VAL A 44 12.02 -10.15 18.66
N GLY A 45 11.56 -10.58 17.49
CA GLY A 45 11.52 -11.98 17.09
C GLY A 45 12.90 -12.60 16.84
N THR A 46 12.89 -13.80 16.31
CA THR A 46 14.10 -14.57 15.96
C THR A 46 14.68 -14.13 14.62
N ASN A 47 15.99 -14.25 14.45
CA ASN A 47 16.70 -13.91 13.20
C ASN A 47 16.45 -12.46 12.72
N VAL A 48 16.18 -11.53 13.62
CA VAL A 48 16.00 -10.11 13.32
C VAL A 48 17.36 -9.41 13.26
N LYS A 49 17.54 -8.54 12.27
CA LYS A 49 18.73 -7.68 12.14
C LYS A 49 18.34 -6.23 12.39
N LEU A 50 18.93 -5.59 13.40
CA LEU A 50 18.78 -4.17 13.70
C LEU A 50 20.08 -3.44 13.37
N GLY A 51 20.03 -2.53 12.41
CA GLY A 51 21.18 -1.74 11.95
C GLY A 51 21.62 -0.67 12.95
N PRO A 52 22.78 -0.04 12.70
CA PRO A 52 23.32 1.00 13.58
C PRO A 52 22.37 2.20 13.69
N TYR A 53 22.32 2.77 14.90
CA TYR A 53 21.52 3.95 15.24
C TYR A 53 20.01 3.80 14.95
N SER A 54 19.51 2.58 14.84
CA SER A 54 18.07 2.34 14.82
C SER A 54 17.49 2.49 16.22
N ILE A 55 16.25 2.96 16.32
CA ILE A 55 15.52 3.16 17.56
C ILE A 55 14.25 2.32 17.50
N VAL A 56 14.02 1.49 18.50
CA VAL A 56 12.80 0.70 18.70
C VAL A 56 12.20 1.09 20.04
N GLU A 57 11.06 1.76 20.00
CA GLU A 57 10.40 2.29 21.19
C GLU A 57 9.60 1.22 21.97
N ALA A 58 9.01 1.62 23.08
CA ALA A 58 8.21 0.77 23.95
C ALA A 58 6.97 0.18 23.23
N ASN A 59 6.58 -1.03 23.60
CA ASN A 59 5.42 -1.74 23.03
C ASN A 59 5.48 -1.94 21.50
N VAL A 60 6.67 -1.95 20.92
CA VAL A 60 6.90 -2.38 19.55
C VAL A 60 7.00 -3.90 19.49
N THR A 61 6.39 -4.51 18.47
CA THR A 61 6.59 -5.93 18.16
C THR A 61 7.18 -6.05 16.76
N ILE A 62 8.29 -6.76 16.62
CA ILE A 62 8.93 -7.09 15.34
C ILE A 62 8.92 -8.60 15.17
N GLY A 63 8.27 -9.09 14.10
CA GLY A 63 8.21 -10.51 13.77
C GLY A 63 9.58 -11.08 13.34
N ASP A 64 9.61 -12.40 13.17
CA ASP A 64 10.81 -13.14 12.80
C ASP A 64 11.35 -12.73 11.43
N ASP A 65 12.64 -12.99 11.18
CA ASP A 65 13.31 -12.80 9.89
C ASP A 65 13.30 -11.37 9.34
N CYS A 66 13.05 -10.37 10.18
CA CYS A 66 13.03 -8.97 9.78
C CYS A 66 14.43 -8.36 9.65
N THR A 67 14.57 -7.43 8.70
CA THR A 67 15.79 -6.63 8.56
C THR A 67 15.44 -5.15 8.68
N ILE A 68 15.94 -4.49 9.71
CA ILE A 68 15.76 -3.07 9.98
C ILE A 68 17.09 -2.37 9.72
N GLY A 69 17.08 -1.42 8.80
CA GLY A 69 18.27 -0.67 8.38
C GLY A 69 18.76 0.31 9.44
N ASN A 70 19.82 1.02 9.11
CA ASN A 70 20.41 2.06 9.96
C ASN A 70 19.50 3.31 10.02
N HIS A 71 19.55 4.00 11.18
CA HIS A 71 18.75 5.22 11.42
C HIS A 71 17.24 5.06 11.20
N VAL A 72 16.70 3.86 11.37
CA VAL A 72 15.26 3.61 11.36
C VAL A 72 14.70 3.89 12.74
N THR A 73 13.58 4.60 12.82
CA THR A 73 12.81 4.75 14.05
C THR A 73 11.51 3.98 13.93
N ILE A 74 11.29 3.05 14.87
CA ILE A 74 10.01 2.34 15.03
C ILE A 74 9.39 2.83 16.32
N CYS A 75 8.33 3.61 16.14
CA CYS A 75 7.67 4.29 17.26
C CYS A 75 6.72 3.37 18.02
N SER A 76 6.41 3.76 19.25
CA SER A 76 5.60 2.98 20.20
C SER A 76 4.27 2.48 19.62
N ASN A 77 3.84 1.30 20.07
CA ASN A 77 2.62 0.60 19.64
C ASN A 77 2.61 0.23 18.16
N THR A 78 3.76 0.01 17.56
CA THR A 78 3.90 -0.48 16.17
C THR A 78 4.09 -2.00 16.17
N THR A 79 3.37 -2.69 15.31
CA THR A 79 3.56 -4.12 15.04
C THR A 79 4.06 -4.29 13.61
N ILE A 80 5.17 -5.00 13.43
CA ILE A 80 5.74 -5.38 12.13
C ILE A 80 5.69 -6.90 12.02
N GLY A 81 5.07 -7.42 10.96
CA GLY A 81 4.98 -8.85 10.68
C GLY A 81 6.35 -9.47 10.36
N GLN A 82 6.35 -10.76 10.09
CA GLN A 82 7.58 -11.52 9.79
C GLN A 82 8.15 -11.21 8.39
N GLY A 83 9.45 -11.37 8.23
CA GLY A 83 10.14 -11.26 6.94
C GLY A 83 10.15 -9.87 6.33
N CYS A 84 9.84 -8.84 7.10
CA CYS A 84 9.80 -7.45 6.63
C CYS A 84 11.21 -6.86 6.47
N ARG A 85 11.33 -5.93 5.55
CA ARG A 85 12.56 -5.17 5.32
C ARG A 85 12.28 -3.68 5.40
N VAL A 86 12.88 -3.01 6.36
CA VAL A 86 12.78 -1.56 6.54
C VAL A 86 14.15 -0.95 6.27
N PHE A 87 14.23 -0.12 5.25
CA PHE A 87 15.47 0.52 4.82
C PHE A 87 15.75 1.78 5.64
N HIS A 88 16.98 2.27 5.52
CA HIS A 88 17.51 3.35 6.34
C HIS A 88 16.66 4.62 6.34
N SER A 89 16.70 5.33 7.45
CA SER A 89 16.08 6.65 7.67
C SER A 89 14.55 6.66 7.51
N SER A 90 13.89 5.51 7.64
CA SER A 90 12.43 5.44 7.68
C SER A 90 11.91 5.67 9.10
N SER A 91 10.74 6.31 9.23
CA SER A 91 10.03 6.53 10.49
C SER A 91 8.67 5.86 10.45
N ILE A 92 8.47 4.86 11.32
CA ILE A 92 7.28 4.00 11.31
C ILE A 92 6.51 4.15 12.60
N GLY A 93 5.23 4.52 12.48
CA GLY A 93 4.34 4.67 13.63
C GLY A 93 4.46 6.00 14.36
N GLU A 94 5.02 7.04 13.72
CA GLU A 94 5.11 8.38 14.29
C GLU A 94 3.71 8.97 14.54
N ILE A 95 3.63 9.96 15.43
CA ILE A 95 2.38 10.66 15.72
C ILE A 95 1.78 11.27 14.45
N PRO A 96 0.43 11.34 14.32
CA PRO A 96 -0.23 11.99 13.21
C PRO A 96 0.19 13.46 13.03
N GLN A 97 0.30 13.89 11.77
CA GLN A 97 0.45 15.30 11.41
C GLN A 97 -0.92 16.02 11.39
N ASP A 98 -1.78 15.70 12.33
CA ASP A 98 -3.10 16.28 12.50
C ASP A 98 -3.14 17.12 13.77
N LEU A 99 -3.48 18.39 13.63
CA LEU A 99 -3.59 19.33 14.76
C LEU A 99 -4.66 18.93 15.80
N LYS A 100 -5.56 18.02 15.44
CA LYS A 100 -6.60 17.48 16.33
C LYS A 100 -6.13 16.26 17.13
N PHE A 101 -4.92 15.79 16.90
CA PHE A 101 -4.38 14.64 17.62
C PHE A 101 -4.07 15.02 19.06
N GLU A 102 -4.73 14.37 20.02
CA GLU A 102 -4.66 14.66 21.47
C GLU A 102 -3.76 13.67 22.22
N ARG A 103 -2.81 12.99 21.53
CA ARG A 103 -1.92 11.95 22.07
C ARG A 103 -2.65 10.69 22.55
N GLU A 104 -3.77 10.40 21.96
CA GLU A 104 -4.51 9.16 22.20
C GLU A 104 -3.68 7.93 21.87
N LYS A 105 -3.94 6.83 22.60
CA LYS A 105 -3.23 5.57 22.41
C LYS A 105 -3.71 4.85 21.16
N THR A 106 -2.99 5.02 20.08
CA THR A 106 -3.27 4.44 18.77
C THR A 106 -2.07 3.65 18.28
N LYS A 107 -2.22 2.90 17.20
CA LYS A 107 -1.21 1.95 16.73
C LYS A 107 -0.97 2.00 15.22
N THR A 108 0.08 1.31 14.81
CA THR A 108 0.42 1.02 13.41
C THR A 108 0.67 -0.47 13.26
N THR A 109 0.10 -1.09 12.24
CA THR A 109 0.34 -2.50 11.92
C THR A 109 0.84 -2.64 10.49
N ILE A 110 1.90 -3.41 10.30
CA ILE A 110 2.49 -3.76 9.00
C ILE A 110 2.48 -5.27 8.88
N GLY A 111 1.88 -5.77 7.81
CA GLY A 111 1.80 -7.20 7.48
C GLY A 111 3.14 -7.79 7.05
N ASP A 112 3.15 -9.11 6.88
CA ASP A 112 4.34 -9.90 6.60
C ASP A 112 5.02 -9.54 5.27
N ARG A 113 6.33 -9.78 5.17
CA ARG A 113 7.14 -9.66 3.95
C ARG A 113 7.06 -8.30 3.24
N THR A 114 6.52 -7.29 3.90
CA THR A 114 6.43 -5.94 3.36
C THR A 114 7.81 -5.29 3.34
N THR A 115 8.11 -4.62 2.23
CA THR A 115 9.34 -3.87 2.04
C THR A 115 9.07 -2.37 2.09
N ILE A 116 9.72 -1.71 3.04
CA ILE A 116 9.67 -0.26 3.24
C ILE A 116 11.04 0.30 2.89
N ARG A 117 11.10 1.10 1.83
CA ARG A 117 12.33 1.69 1.32
C ARG A 117 12.73 2.93 2.13
N GLU A 118 13.79 3.57 1.68
CA GLU A 118 14.46 4.68 2.36
C GLU A 118 13.54 5.89 2.53
N TYR A 119 13.65 6.56 3.68
CA TYR A 119 12.94 7.81 4.00
C TYR A 119 11.41 7.69 3.95
N VAL A 120 10.86 6.49 4.04
CA VAL A 120 9.42 6.30 4.15
C VAL A 120 8.93 6.76 5.51
N THR A 121 7.77 7.42 5.54
CA THR A 121 7.11 7.81 6.78
C THR A 121 5.71 7.20 6.86
N VAL A 122 5.40 6.61 8.03
CA VAL A 122 4.07 6.04 8.32
C VAL A 122 3.61 6.61 9.65
N ASN A 123 2.49 7.32 9.65
CA ASN A 123 1.89 7.80 10.89
C ASN A 123 0.94 6.75 11.48
N ARG A 124 0.84 6.69 12.81
CA ARG A 124 -0.16 5.86 13.51
C ARG A 124 -1.57 6.42 13.33
N GLY A 125 -2.59 5.66 13.68
CA GLY A 125 -3.98 6.11 13.63
C GLY A 125 -4.30 7.24 14.61
N THR A 126 -5.49 7.80 14.45
CA THR A 126 -6.13 8.71 15.42
C THR A 126 -7.28 7.99 16.14
N LYS A 127 -7.97 8.67 17.02
CA LYS A 127 -9.18 8.13 17.69
C LYS A 127 -10.28 7.71 16.71
N ALA A 128 -10.23 8.12 15.45
CA ALA A 128 -11.25 7.81 14.45
C ALA A 128 -11.26 6.32 14.08
N HIS A 129 -10.09 5.73 13.82
CA HIS A 129 -9.93 4.30 13.54
C HIS A 129 -9.03 3.58 14.55
N GLY A 130 -8.23 4.34 15.31
CA GLY A 130 -7.30 3.78 16.30
C GLY A 130 -6.05 3.16 15.69
N GLU A 131 -5.97 3.03 14.36
CA GLU A 131 -4.89 2.30 13.70
C GLU A 131 -4.65 2.75 12.26
N THR A 132 -3.39 2.73 11.83
CA THR A 132 -2.97 2.73 10.44
C THR A 132 -2.50 1.32 10.08
N GLN A 133 -3.02 0.75 8.98
CA GLN A 133 -2.74 -0.63 8.58
C GLN A 133 -2.11 -0.69 7.19
N ILE A 134 -1.05 -1.47 7.07
CA ILE A 134 -0.40 -1.82 5.81
C ILE A 134 -0.38 -3.34 5.72
N GLY A 135 -0.91 -3.90 4.62
CA GLY A 135 -0.98 -5.33 4.40
C GLY A 135 0.38 -6.00 4.16
N SER A 136 0.32 -7.27 3.81
CA SER A 136 1.47 -8.12 3.53
C SER A 136 1.95 -7.97 2.09
N ASP A 137 3.22 -8.35 1.84
CA ASP A 137 3.84 -8.35 0.51
C ASP A 137 3.81 -7.00 -0.22
N CYS A 138 3.69 -5.90 0.53
CA CYS A 138 3.68 -4.54 0.00
C CYS A 138 5.08 -4.03 -0.31
N LEU A 139 5.16 -3.06 -1.24
CA LEU A 139 6.37 -2.32 -1.55
C LEU A 139 6.10 -0.82 -1.46
N LEU A 140 6.60 -0.19 -0.42
CA LEU A 140 6.62 1.26 -0.27
C LEU A 140 8.00 1.76 -0.70
N MET A 141 8.08 2.38 -1.89
CA MET A 141 9.34 2.87 -2.42
C MET A 141 9.79 4.15 -1.72
N ALA A 142 11.01 4.58 -2.01
CA ALA A 142 11.66 5.67 -1.30
C ALA A 142 10.83 6.95 -1.24
N SER A 143 10.84 7.57 -0.05
CA SER A 143 10.16 8.84 0.25
C SER A 143 8.63 8.80 0.04
N THR A 144 8.00 7.64 0.18
CA THR A 144 6.54 7.58 0.24
C THR A 144 6.04 7.96 1.63
N HIS A 145 4.81 8.46 1.70
CA HIS A 145 4.15 8.82 2.95
C HIS A 145 2.80 8.14 3.09
N VAL A 146 2.56 7.53 4.23
CA VAL A 146 1.26 6.99 4.65
C VAL A 146 0.79 7.76 5.88
N ALA A 147 -0.23 8.60 5.72
CA ALA A 147 -0.80 9.35 6.83
C ALA A 147 -1.64 8.45 7.76
N HIS A 148 -2.14 9.03 8.83
CA HIS A 148 -2.93 8.38 9.86
C HIS A 148 -4.22 7.73 9.33
N ASP A 149 -4.67 6.66 9.97
CA ASP A 149 -5.92 5.97 9.68
C ASP A 149 -6.04 5.41 8.24
N CYS A 150 -4.93 5.31 7.52
CA CYS A 150 -4.90 4.66 6.22
C CYS A 150 -4.98 3.13 6.37
N ILE A 151 -5.67 2.49 5.41
CA ILE A 151 -5.77 1.03 5.30
C ILE A 151 -5.29 0.62 3.92
N LEU A 152 -4.17 -0.07 3.85
CA LEU A 152 -3.62 -0.66 2.64
C LEU A 152 -3.79 -2.17 2.68
N GLY A 153 -4.36 -2.74 1.61
CA GLY A 153 -4.45 -4.19 1.42
C GLY A 153 -3.09 -4.83 1.12
N ASP A 154 -3.13 -6.07 0.70
CA ASP A 154 -1.93 -6.85 0.38
C ASP A 154 -1.39 -6.52 -1.02
N ASN A 155 -0.08 -6.74 -1.22
CA ASN A 155 0.58 -6.56 -2.51
C ASN A 155 0.47 -5.15 -3.11
N VAL A 156 0.27 -4.13 -2.29
CA VAL A 156 0.21 -2.73 -2.72
C VAL A 156 1.61 -2.23 -3.05
N ILE A 157 1.73 -1.52 -4.18
CA ILE A 157 2.97 -0.83 -4.56
C ILE A 157 2.74 0.68 -4.55
N MET A 158 3.48 1.38 -3.73
CA MET A 158 3.59 2.83 -3.75
C MET A 158 4.95 3.21 -4.33
N SER A 159 4.96 3.78 -5.54
CA SER A 159 6.22 4.23 -6.16
C SER A 159 6.73 5.50 -5.49
N ASN A 160 8.01 5.82 -5.74
CA ASN A 160 8.71 6.95 -5.12
C ASN A 160 7.86 8.22 -5.03
N LEU A 161 7.92 8.90 -3.88
CA LEU A 161 7.26 10.18 -3.61
C LEU A 161 5.72 10.13 -3.64
N SER A 162 5.09 8.95 -3.77
CA SER A 162 3.63 8.89 -3.64
C SER A 162 3.22 9.13 -2.18
N THR A 163 2.12 9.87 -2.01
CA THR A 163 1.68 10.37 -0.70
C THR A 163 0.19 10.14 -0.50
N LEU A 164 -0.16 9.60 0.65
CA LEU A 164 -1.55 9.41 1.07
C LEU A 164 -1.91 10.44 2.13
N GLY A 165 -3.03 11.13 1.96
CA GLY A 165 -3.70 11.86 3.03
C GLY A 165 -4.33 10.90 4.05
N GLY A 166 -4.82 11.42 5.18
CA GLY A 166 -5.45 10.59 6.21
C GLY A 166 -6.70 9.85 5.72
N HIS A 167 -6.98 8.70 6.33
CA HIS A 167 -8.18 7.87 6.06
C HIS A 167 -8.29 7.33 4.63
N VAL A 168 -7.19 7.22 3.89
CA VAL A 168 -7.18 6.62 2.56
C VAL A 168 -7.27 5.10 2.68
N THR A 169 -8.12 4.49 1.84
CA THR A 169 -8.19 3.03 1.71
C THR A 169 -7.64 2.61 0.34
N ILE A 170 -6.73 1.65 0.31
CA ILE A 170 -6.16 1.08 -0.92
C ILE A 170 -6.39 -0.42 -0.93
N GLY A 171 -7.07 -0.91 -1.96
CA GLY A 171 -7.32 -2.33 -2.15
C GLY A 171 -6.10 -3.10 -2.64
N ASP A 172 -6.16 -4.41 -2.51
CA ASP A 172 -5.08 -5.34 -2.85
C ASP A 172 -4.57 -5.13 -4.29
N TRP A 173 -3.26 -5.31 -4.46
CA TRP A 173 -2.63 -5.25 -5.78
C TRP A 173 -2.73 -3.88 -6.46
N ALA A 174 -3.13 -2.84 -5.78
CA ALA A 174 -3.10 -1.50 -6.34
C ALA A 174 -1.66 -1.00 -6.49
N VAL A 175 -1.43 -0.23 -7.54
CA VAL A 175 -0.13 0.37 -7.85
C VAL A 175 -0.31 1.87 -8.03
N LEU A 176 0.38 2.64 -7.21
CA LEU A 176 0.48 4.08 -7.34
C LEU A 176 1.80 4.44 -8.02
N GLY A 177 1.75 5.12 -9.15
CA GLY A 177 2.91 5.63 -9.85
C GLY A 177 3.66 6.69 -9.04
N GLY A 178 4.91 6.97 -9.41
CA GLY A 178 5.72 7.96 -8.70
C GLY A 178 5.07 9.33 -8.63
N GLY A 179 5.13 9.97 -7.45
CA GLY A 179 4.57 11.30 -7.22
C GLY A 179 3.04 11.37 -7.25
N VAL A 180 2.33 10.24 -7.13
CA VAL A 180 0.86 10.25 -6.98
C VAL A 180 0.48 10.82 -5.63
N LEU A 181 -0.47 11.76 -5.62
CA LEU A 181 -1.05 12.35 -4.41
C LEU A 181 -2.48 11.86 -4.24
N VAL A 182 -2.78 11.19 -3.14
CA VAL A 182 -4.13 10.72 -2.83
C VAL A 182 -4.73 11.58 -1.73
N HIS A 183 -5.87 12.23 -2.05
CA HIS A 183 -6.57 13.09 -1.09
C HIS A 183 -7.15 12.27 0.06
N GLN A 184 -7.22 12.87 1.25
CA GLN A 184 -7.82 12.23 2.43
C GLN A 184 -9.22 11.66 2.15
N PHE A 185 -9.56 10.54 2.78
CA PHE A 185 -10.83 9.80 2.63
C PHE A 185 -11.09 9.21 1.24
N THR A 186 -10.12 9.22 0.34
CA THR A 186 -10.26 8.62 -1.00
C THR A 186 -10.07 7.10 -0.92
N LYS A 187 -10.88 6.37 -1.69
CA LYS A 187 -10.76 4.92 -1.85
C LYS A 187 -10.14 4.58 -3.21
N ILE A 188 -9.08 3.79 -3.20
CA ILE A 188 -8.47 3.21 -4.41
C ILE A 188 -8.79 1.72 -4.42
N GLY A 189 -9.50 1.26 -5.44
CA GLY A 189 -9.92 -0.14 -5.55
C GLY A 189 -8.76 -1.11 -5.82
N ALA A 190 -9.03 -2.40 -5.64
CA ALA A 190 -8.06 -3.46 -5.91
C ALA A 190 -7.64 -3.49 -7.38
N HIS A 191 -6.38 -3.89 -7.64
CA HIS A 191 -5.81 -4.01 -8.97
C HIS A 191 -5.79 -2.71 -9.81
N VAL A 192 -6.02 -1.56 -9.19
CA VAL A 192 -5.89 -0.25 -9.85
C VAL A 192 -4.43 0.03 -10.21
N PHE A 193 -4.22 0.74 -11.30
CA PHE A 193 -2.97 1.41 -11.59
C PHE A 193 -3.25 2.91 -11.76
N VAL A 194 -2.67 3.73 -10.89
CA VAL A 194 -2.68 5.19 -11.06
C VAL A 194 -1.35 5.60 -11.69
N GLY A 195 -1.41 6.28 -12.83
CA GLY A 195 -0.22 6.82 -13.50
C GLY A 195 0.55 7.80 -12.62
N GLY A 196 1.87 7.92 -12.85
CA GLY A 196 2.72 8.82 -12.05
C GLY A 196 2.38 10.31 -12.26
N GLY A 197 2.55 11.10 -11.18
CA GLY A 197 2.37 12.54 -11.18
C GLY A 197 0.92 13.03 -11.10
N PHE A 198 -0.06 12.14 -10.98
CA PHE A 198 -1.48 12.51 -10.93
C PHE A 198 -2.02 12.58 -9.49
N ARG A 199 -3.14 13.31 -9.33
CA ARG A 199 -3.85 13.45 -8.06
C ARG A 199 -5.15 12.68 -8.07
N ALA A 200 -5.36 11.79 -7.10
CA ALA A 200 -6.63 11.12 -6.87
C ALA A 200 -7.42 11.88 -5.79
N VAL A 201 -8.42 12.65 -6.20
CA VAL A 201 -9.30 13.43 -5.31
C VAL A 201 -10.70 12.83 -5.19
N GLN A 202 -11.03 11.87 -6.05
CA GLN A 202 -12.25 11.06 -6.06
C GLN A 202 -11.88 9.59 -5.97
N ASP A 203 -12.85 8.74 -5.69
CA ASP A 203 -12.66 7.31 -5.56
C ASP A 203 -12.33 6.67 -6.90
N VAL A 204 -11.34 5.78 -6.91
CA VAL A 204 -10.85 5.09 -8.10
C VAL A 204 -11.31 3.64 -8.05
N PRO A 205 -12.27 3.22 -8.90
CA PRO A 205 -12.86 1.90 -8.80
C PRO A 205 -11.88 0.78 -9.20
N PRO A 206 -12.08 -0.48 -8.77
CA PRO A 206 -11.11 -1.55 -8.95
C PRO A 206 -10.82 -1.89 -10.42
N PHE A 207 -9.67 -2.51 -10.70
CA PHE A 207 -9.23 -3.04 -11.99
C PHE A 207 -8.91 -2.02 -13.08
N ILE A 208 -8.92 -0.74 -12.82
CA ILE A 208 -8.75 0.29 -13.86
C ILE A 208 -7.33 0.88 -13.90
N LEU A 209 -7.07 1.55 -15.01
CA LEU A 209 -5.98 2.51 -15.20
C LEU A 209 -6.57 3.92 -15.05
N GLY A 210 -6.05 4.69 -14.11
CA GLY A 210 -6.34 6.10 -13.93
C GLY A 210 -5.16 6.96 -14.37
N ALA A 211 -5.41 8.00 -15.17
CA ALA A 211 -4.42 8.98 -15.60
C ALA A 211 -5.11 10.30 -15.97
N GLU A 212 -4.34 11.30 -16.31
CA GLU A 212 -4.74 12.68 -16.62
C GLU A 212 -4.98 13.56 -15.37
N GLU A 213 -5.07 14.85 -15.60
CA GLU A 213 -5.40 15.84 -14.57
C GLU A 213 -6.60 16.68 -15.07
N PRO A 214 -7.76 16.61 -14.43
CA PRO A 214 -8.09 15.74 -13.29
C PRO A 214 -8.04 14.25 -13.66
N LEU A 215 -7.83 13.39 -12.65
CA LEU A 215 -7.71 11.94 -12.84
C LEU A 215 -8.96 11.36 -13.50
N LYS A 216 -8.78 10.57 -14.57
CA LYS A 216 -9.87 9.98 -15.33
C LYS A 216 -9.64 8.51 -15.62
N PHE A 217 -10.73 7.80 -15.87
CA PHE A 217 -10.71 6.43 -16.37
C PHE A 217 -10.08 6.31 -17.76
N GLN A 218 -8.94 5.64 -17.88
CA GLN A 218 -8.24 5.39 -19.15
C GLN A 218 -8.46 3.99 -19.71
N GLY A 219 -9.23 3.18 -19.00
CA GLY A 219 -9.54 1.80 -19.36
C GLY A 219 -9.24 0.82 -18.24
N VAL A 220 -9.35 -0.46 -18.56
CA VAL A 220 -9.02 -1.54 -17.62
C VAL A 220 -7.50 -1.73 -17.55
N ASN A 221 -6.95 -1.97 -16.38
CA ASN A 221 -5.54 -2.31 -16.17
C ASN A 221 -5.19 -3.70 -16.76
N THR A 222 -5.39 -3.85 -18.06
CA THR A 222 -5.27 -5.13 -18.78
C THR A 222 -3.91 -5.79 -18.58
N ILE A 223 -2.83 -5.01 -18.56
CA ILE A 223 -1.45 -5.54 -18.38
C ILE A 223 -1.28 -6.09 -16.97
N GLY A 224 -1.68 -5.33 -15.94
CA GLY A 224 -1.61 -5.76 -14.55
C GLY A 224 -2.43 -7.03 -14.30
N LEU A 225 -3.67 -7.05 -14.80
CA LEU A 225 -4.56 -8.20 -14.66
C LEU A 225 -4.01 -9.44 -15.37
N LYS A 226 -3.48 -9.31 -16.60
CA LYS A 226 -2.83 -10.42 -17.32
C LYS A 226 -1.65 -11.00 -16.53
N ARG A 227 -0.79 -10.16 -15.95
CA ARG A 227 0.36 -10.58 -15.15
C ARG A 227 -0.05 -11.34 -13.88
N ARG A 228 -1.25 -11.06 -13.36
CA ARG A 228 -1.82 -11.70 -12.16
C ARG A 228 -2.71 -12.90 -12.48
N GLY A 229 -2.67 -13.40 -13.73
CA GLY A 229 -3.34 -14.63 -14.13
C GLY A 229 -4.82 -14.50 -14.50
N PHE A 230 -5.38 -13.28 -14.59
CA PHE A 230 -6.75 -13.11 -15.05
C PHE A 230 -6.91 -13.60 -16.47
N SER A 231 -7.90 -14.46 -16.72
CA SER A 231 -8.22 -15.01 -18.02
C SER A 231 -8.66 -13.92 -19.02
N VAL A 232 -8.75 -14.26 -20.28
CA VAL A 232 -9.27 -13.37 -21.31
C VAL A 232 -10.74 -13.03 -21.05
N GLU A 233 -11.51 -14.01 -20.62
CA GLU A 233 -12.93 -13.94 -20.31
C GLU A 233 -13.20 -13.00 -19.13
N GLU A 234 -12.45 -13.15 -18.03
CA GLU A 234 -12.54 -12.28 -16.86
C GLU A 234 -12.22 -10.82 -17.19
N ARG A 235 -11.13 -10.60 -17.92
CA ARG A 235 -10.76 -9.24 -18.37
C ARG A 235 -11.79 -8.64 -19.32
N LYS A 236 -12.42 -9.46 -20.19
CA LYS A 236 -13.51 -9.04 -21.07
C LYS A 236 -14.76 -8.66 -20.29
N LEU A 237 -15.11 -9.45 -19.25
CA LEU A 237 -16.23 -9.16 -18.36
C LEU A 237 -16.03 -7.80 -17.66
N ILE A 238 -14.88 -7.61 -17.02
CA ILE A 238 -14.51 -6.34 -16.35
C ILE A 238 -14.59 -5.17 -17.33
N LYS A 239 -14.04 -5.34 -18.55
CA LYS A 239 -14.09 -4.31 -19.59
C LYS A 239 -15.52 -3.97 -20.02
N ASN A 240 -16.39 -4.97 -20.16
CA ASN A 240 -17.79 -4.77 -20.53
C ASN A 240 -18.57 -4.05 -19.42
N THR A 241 -18.31 -4.40 -18.16
CA THR A 241 -18.88 -3.71 -17.00
C THR A 241 -18.55 -2.21 -17.03
N TYR A 242 -17.28 -1.87 -17.21
CA TYR A 242 -16.84 -0.47 -17.27
C TYR A 242 -17.27 0.26 -18.55
N ARG A 243 -17.48 -0.45 -19.66
CA ARG A 243 -18.08 0.14 -20.86
C ARG A 243 -19.49 0.63 -20.59
N ILE A 244 -20.29 -0.13 -19.83
CA ILE A 244 -21.63 0.31 -19.43
C ILE A 244 -21.50 1.51 -18.49
N TYR A 245 -20.66 1.44 -17.46
CA TYR A 245 -20.57 2.51 -16.48
C TYR A 245 -20.07 3.84 -17.05
N PHE A 246 -18.98 3.84 -17.80
CA PHE A 246 -18.31 5.06 -18.26
C PHE A 246 -18.68 5.53 -19.66
N ARG A 247 -19.30 4.67 -20.51
CA ARG A 247 -19.49 4.99 -21.93
C ARG A 247 -20.92 4.82 -22.44
N SER A 248 -21.88 4.52 -21.58
CA SER A 248 -23.29 4.40 -22.00
C SER A 248 -24.05 5.72 -21.97
N GLY A 249 -23.52 6.76 -21.34
CA GLY A 249 -24.22 8.03 -21.11
C GLY A 249 -25.30 7.95 -20.03
N LEU A 250 -25.43 6.82 -19.33
CA LEU A 250 -26.38 6.63 -18.24
C LEU A 250 -25.88 7.33 -16.97
N ASN A 251 -26.83 7.76 -16.12
CA ASN A 251 -26.49 8.16 -14.76
C ASN A 251 -26.02 6.95 -13.93
N ARG A 252 -25.46 7.21 -12.74
CA ARG A 252 -24.89 6.15 -11.86
C ARG A 252 -25.87 5.03 -11.56
N GLN A 253 -27.12 5.35 -11.23
CA GLN A 253 -28.13 4.36 -10.83
C GLN A 253 -28.55 3.49 -12.01
N ASP A 254 -28.86 4.08 -13.15
CA ASP A 254 -29.25 3.37 -14.37
C ASP A 254 -28.09 2.53 -14.91
N ALA A 255 -26.87 3.02 -14.85
CA ALA A 255 -25.69 2.25 -15.23
C ALA A 255 -25.51 1.00 -14.33
N LEU A 256 -25.71 1.12 -13.02
CA LEU A 256 -25.63 -0.01 -12.09
C LEU A 256 -26.75 -1.04 -12.38
N HIS A 257 -28.00 -0.61 -12.57
CA HIS A 257 -29.10 -1.51 -12.94
C HIS A 257 -28.79 -2.24 -14.25
N LYS A 258 -28.27 -1.53 -15.26
CA LYS A 258 -27.89 -2.14 -16.53
C LYS A 258 -26.74 -3.14 -16.39
N ILE A 259 -25.76 -2.86 -15.54
CA ILE A 259 -24.67 -3.81 -15.23
C ILE A 259 -25.25 -5.06 -14.55
N GLU A 260 -26.17 -4.88 -13.62
CA GLU A 260 -26.80 -6.01 -12.91
C GLU A 260 -27.58 -6.93 -13.87
N SER A 261 -28.31 -6.37 -14.84
CA SER A 261 -29.10 -7.13 -15.84
C SER A 261 -28.25 -7.76 -16.93
N ASP A 262 -27.30 -7.02 -17.49
CA ASP A 262 -26.66 -7.40 -18.76
C ASP A 262 -25.34 -8.14 -18.58
N ILE A 263 -24.68 -7.99 -17.44
CA ILE A 263 -23.38 -8.63 -17.17
C ILE A 263 -23.58 -9.91 -16.35
N PRO A 264 -23.02 -11.04 -16.77
CA PRO A 264 -23.11 -12.29 -16.02
C PRO A 264 -22.59 -12.14 -14.58
N MET A 265 -23.17 -12.91 -13.66
CA MET A 265 -22.73 -12.94 -12.26
C MET A 265 -21.25 -13.32 -12.17
N SER A 266 -20.47 -12.56 -11.41
CA SER A 266 -19.07 -12.87 -11.14
C SER A 266 -18.59 -12.09 -9.90
N PRO A 267 -17.55 -12.57 -9.20
CA PRO A 267 -16.98 -11.83 -8.07
C PRO A 267 -16.49 -10.44 -8.49
N TYR A 268 -15.95 -10.30 -9.68
CA TYR A 268 -15.44 -9.02 -10.19
C TYR A 268 -16.56 -8.00 -10.45
N LYS A 269 -17.70 -8.45 -11.01
CA LYS A 269 -18.89 -7.60 -11.17
C LYS A 269 -19.36 -7.08 -9.82
N ASN A 270 -19.49 -7.97 -8.84
CA ASN A 270 -19.96 -7.60 -7.51
C ASN A 270 -19.00 -6.61 -6.86
N GLN A 271 -17.70 -6.88 -6.91
CA GLN A 271 -16.69 -5.97 -6.36
C GLN A 271 -16.74 -4.56 -6.98
N ILE A 272 -17.00 -4.46 -8.29
CA ILE A 272 -17.16 -3.16 -8.97
C ILE A 272 -18.44 -2.46 -8.49
N ILE A 273 -19.56 -3.17 -8.44
CA ILE A 273 -20.85 -2.62 -8.01
C ILE A 273 -20.77 -2.12 -6.56
N ASP A 274 -20.25 -2.96 -5.67
CA ASP A 274 -20.14 -2.67 -4.22
C ASP A 274 -19.23 -1.47 -3.99
N PHE A 275 -18.10 -1.40 -4.70
CA PHE A 275 -17.22 -0.25 -4.63
C PHE A 275 -17.92 1.04 -5.07
N ILE A 276 -18.57 1.00 -6.23
CA ILE A 276 -19.30 2.17 -6.75
C ILE A 276 -20.39 2.58 -5.76
N ARG A 277 -21.15 1.65 -5.19
CA ARG A 277 -22.21 1.94 -4.21
C ARG A 277 -21.69 2.55 -2.92
N SER A 278 -20.54 2.08 -2.45
CA SER A 278 -19.90 2.58 -1.22
C SER A 278 -19.15 3.89 -1.38
N SER A 279 -19.05 4.42 -2.61
CA SER A 279 -18.32 5.67 -2.87
C SER A 279 -19.11 6.87 -2.39
N GLU A 280 -18.48 7.65 -1.51
CA GLU A 280 -19.00 8.91 -0.96
C GLU A 280 -18.40 10.15 -1.64
N ARG A 281 -17.19 10.02 -2.18
CA ARG A 281 -16.45 11.12 -2.83
C ARG A 281 -16.73 11.23 -4.33
N GLY A 282 -17.58 10.36 -4.89
CA GLY A 282 -17.78 10.22 -6.33
C GLY A 282 -16.66 9.40 -6.98
N ILE A 283 -16.95 8.91 -8.19
CA ILE A 283 -16.02 8.11 -8.99
C ILE A 283 -15.34 9.01 -10.02
N ILE A 284 -14.04 8.81 -10.28
CA ILE A 284 -13.27 9.54 -11.30
C ILE A 284 -13.89 9.46 -12.70
#